data_2f55a617572fce5e31fef6a1598aade7
#
_entry.id   2f55a617572fce5e31fef6a1598aade7
#
_cell.length_a   1.000
_cell.length_b   1.000
_cell.length_c   1.000
_cell.angle_alpha   90.00
_cell.angle_beta   90.00
_cell.angle_gamma   90.00
#
_symmetry.space_group_name_H-M   'P 1'
#
loop_
_entity.id
_entity.type
_entity.pdbx_description
1 polymer ?
#
loop_
_entity_poly.entity_id
_entity_poly.type
_entity_poly.pdbx_seq_one_letter_code
_entity_poly.pdbx_strand_id
1 'polypeptide(L)'
;MAAATWAPSGKNRQNWRIFVVRGATRDRIAEISGRSFAFHEPLLREYYQEKVVEFTRGFFRDFGGAPVVLVFYTEKTADGPFVDLQSGAAAVQNALLACVPEGLQGCWMTAPVRFESEITVVLGAQGLDLVALVPVGHPAKAAPTPPRREGRVTWVGF
;
A
#
# COMPACT_ATOMS: atom_id res chain seq x y z
N MET A 1 4.27 -6.53 -12.47
CA MET A 1 5.12 -6.91 -11.30
C MET A 1 6.61 -6.69 -11.54
N ALA A 2 7.14 -6.89 -12.76
CA ALA A 2 8.56 -6.69 -13.06
C ALA A 2 9.12 -5.34 -12.55
N ALA A 3 8.43 -4.23 -12.75
CA ALA A 3 8.88 -2.93 -12.26
C ALA A 3 9.12 -2.87 -10.74
N ALA A 4 8.27 -3.53 -9.94
CA ALA A 4 8.44 -3.58 -8.50
C ALA A 4 9.76 -4.26 -8.10
N THR A 5 10.13 -5.32 -8.79
CA THR A 5 11.36 -6.07 -8.52
C THR A 5 12.64 -5.40 -9.05
N TRP A 6 12.50 -4.27 -9.76
CA TRP A 6 13.62 -3.38 -10.12
C TRP A 6 13.87 -2.27 -9.09
N ALA A 7 13.13 -2.27 -7.99
CA ALA A 7 13.35 -1.30 -6.93
C ALA A 7 14.76 -1.45 -6.32
N PRO A 8 15.43 -0.34 -6.00
CA PRO A 8 16.68 -0.40 -5.26
C PRO A 8 16.46 -0.97 -3.85
N SER A 9 17.46 -1.61 -3.30
CA SER A 9 17.45 -2.10 -1.93
C SER A 9 18.82 -1.94 -1.29
N GLY A 10 18.89 -1.86 0.03
CA GLY A 10 20.15 -1.78 0.77
C GLY A 10 21.11 -2.88 0.33
N LYS A 11 22.30 -2.52 -0.14
CA LYS A 11 23.33 -3.47 -0.64
C LYS A 11 22.81 -4.46 -1.69
N ASN A 12 21.78 -4.07 -2.45
CA ASN A 12 21.11 -4.91 -3.43
C ASN A 12 20.60 -6.24 -2.85
N ARG A 13 20.13 -6.26 -1.61
CA ARG A 13 19.64 -7.48 -0.96
C ARG A 13 18.33 -8.00 -1.53
N GLN A 14 17.55 -7.15 -2.20
CA GLN A 14 16.29 -7.50 -2.83
C GLN A 14 15.34 -8.23 -1.85
N ASN A 15 15.30 -7.72 -0.63
CA ASN A 15 14.63 -8.32 0.52
C ASN A 15 13.11 -8.10 0.55
N TRP A 16 12.54 -7.45 -0.46
CA TRP A 16 11.10 -7.35 -0.62
C TRP A 16 10.48 -8.68 -1.06
N ARG A 17 9.30 -9.00 -0.50
CA ARG A 17 8.43 -10.12 -0.88
C ARG A 17 7.06 -9.56 -1.24
N ILE A 18 6.55 -9.97 -2.39
CA ILE A 18 5.31 -9.42 -2.95
C ILE A 18 4.33 -10.55 -3.18
N PHE A 19 3.20 -10.49 -2.49
CA PHE A 19 2.09 -11.42 -2.69
C PHE A 19 1.05 -10.75 -3.60
N VAL A 20 0.68 -11.42 -4.69
CA VAL A 20 -0.40 -10.98 -5.59
C VAL A 20 -1.64 -11.79 -5.24
N VAL A 21 -2.65 -11.13 -4.69
CA VAL A 21 -3.79 -11.79 -4.04
C VAL A 21 -5.08 -11.44 -4.76
N ARG A 22 -5.93 -12.44 -4.99
CA ARG A 22 -7.28 -12.31 -5.58
C ARG A 22 -8.26 -13.31 -4.96
N GLY A 23 -9.55 -13.19 -5.33
CA GLY A 23 -10.61 -14.13 -4.92
C GLY A 23 -10.79 -14.18 -3.40
N ALA A 24 -11.14 -15.32 -2.85
CA ALA A 24 -11.47 -15.49 -1.44
C ALA A 24 -10.36 -15.03 -0.48
N THR A 25 -9.09 -15.21 -0.85
CA THR A 25 -7.96 -14.71 -0.04
C THR A 25 -7.94 -13.19 -0.01
N ARG A 26 -8.17 -12.52 -1.16
CA ARG A 26 -8.33 -11.06 -1.23
C ARG A 26 -9.48 -10.58 -0.34
N ASP A 27 -10.63 -11.27 -0.39
CA ASP A 27 -11.82 -10.89 0.37
C ASP A 27 -11.57 -11.03 1.88
N ARG A 28 -10.87 -12.09 2.29
CA ARG A 28 -10.46 -12.25 3.69
C ARG A 28 -9.51 -11.14 4.16
N ILE A 29 -8.56 -10.74 3.33
CA ILE A 29 -7.66 -9.63 3.64
C ILE A 29 -8.42 -8.30 3.69
N ALA A 30 -9.42 -8.09 2.83
CA ALA A 30 -10.27 -6.90 2.86
C ALA A 30 -11.06 -6.82 4.17
N GLU A 31 -11.64 -7.92 4.63
CA GLU A 31 -12.35 -8.01 5.91
C GLU A 31 -11.45 -7.62 7.09
N ILE A 32 -10.24 -8.19 7.15
CA ILE A 32 -9.26 -7.87 8.19
C ILE A 32 -8.89 -6.38 8.12
N SER A 33 -8.56 -5.89 6.92
CA SER A 33 -8.11 -4.52 6.69
C SER A 33 -9.19 -3.48 6.99
N GLY A 34 -10.45 -3.83 6.72
CA GLY A 34 -11.61 -2.95 6.95
C GLY A 34 -11.72 -2.51 8.41
N ARG A 35 -11.33 -3.35 9.34
CA ARG A 35 -11.30 -3.03 10.79
C ARG A 35 -10.35 -1.88 11.12
N SER A 36 -9.33 -1.65 10.29
CA SER A 36 -8.39 -0.54 10.51
C SER A 36 -9.03 0.83 10.32
N PHE A 37 -10.18 0.93 9.64
CA PHE A 37 -10.90 2.18 9.46
C PHE A 37 -11.29 2.82 10.80
N ALA A 38 -11.70 2.04 11.80
CA ALA A 38 -12.11 2.53 13.10
C ALA A 38 -11.04 3.39 13.81
N PHE A 39 -9.76 3.15 13.50
CA PHE A 39 -8.65 3.94 14.07
C PHE A 39 -8.41 5.26 13.32
N HIS A 40 -8.90 5.39 12.11
CA HIS A 40 -8.76 6.59 11.28
C HIS A 40 -10.00 7.47 11.28
N GLU A 41 -11.16 6.89 11.57
CA GLU A 41 -12.44 7.59 11.53
C GLU A 41 -12.48 8.87 12.38
N PRO A 42 -12.01 8.89 13.66
CA PRO A 42 -12.03 10.12 14.46
C PRO A 42 -11.26 11.26 13.79
N LEU A 43 -10.06 10.98 13.27
CA LEU A 43 -9.23 11.96 12.58
C LEU A 43 -9.88 12.41 11.26
N LEU A 44 -10.48 11.50 10.52
CA LEU A 44 -11.16 11.84 9.27
C LEU A 44 -12.35 12.77 9.52
N ARG A 45 -13.12 12.54 10.59
CA ARG A 45 -14.25 13.40 10.97
C ARG A 45 -13.81 14.79 11.41
N GLU A 46 -12.62 14.94 11.94
CA GLU A 46 -12.05 16.24 12.33
C GLU A 46 -11.71 17.10 11.10
N TYR A 47 -11.16 16.50 10.03
CA TYR A 47 -10.60 17.25 8.90
C TYR A 47 -11.43 17.18 7.62
N TYR A 48 -12.42 16.28 7.51
CA TYR A 48 -13.16 16.06 6.27
C TYR A 48 -14.66 16.02 6.48
N GLN A 49 -15.38 16.37 5.42
CA GLN A 49 -16.84 16.28 5.38
C GLN A 49 -17.30 14.81 5.44
N GLU A 50 -18.48 14.55 5.97
CA GLU A 50 -19.08 13.22 6.12
C GLU A 50 -19.02 12.39 4.84
N LYS A 51 -19.24 13.00 3.68
CA LYS A 51 -19.15 12.33 2.37
C LYS A 51 -17.78 11.67 2.13
N VAL A 52 -16.69 12.30 2.58
CA VAL A 52 -15.34 11.76 2.45
C VAL A 52 -15.12 10.63 3.44
N VAL A 53 -15.65 10.76 4.65
CA VAL A 53 -15.58 9.73 5.69
C VAL A 53 -16.27 8.46 5.21
N GLU A 54 -17.51 8.58 4.70
CA GLU A 54 -18.28 7.44 4.20
C GLU A 54 -17.65 6.81 2.95
N PHE A 55 -17.13 7.61 2.03
CA PHE A 55 -16.38 7.09 0.88
C PHE A 55 -15.16 6.28 1.35
N THR A 56 -14.40 6.81 2.32
CA THR A 56 -13.21 6.15 2.86
C THR A 56 -13.60 4.87 3.59
N ARG A 57 -14.66 4.89 4.38
CA ARG A 57 -15.22 3.70 5.04
C ARG A 57 -15.54 2.59 4.03
N GLY A 58 -16.26 2.95 2.94
CA GLY A 58 -16.58 2.03 1.87
C GLY A 58 -15.33 1.44 1.22
N PHE A 59 -14.33 2.28 0.95
CA PHE A 59 -13.06 1.83 0.38
C PHE A 59 -12.30 0.86 1.31
N PHE A 60 -12.26 1.12 2.61
CA PHE A 60 -11.60 0.22 3.57
C PHE A 60 -12.31 -1.14 3.69
N ARG A 61 -13.63 -1.18 3.51
CA ARG A 61 -14.44 -2.40 3.63
C ARG A 61 -14.14 -3.44 2.54
N ASP A 62 -13.91 -2.98 1.31
CA ASP A 62 -13.80 -3.87 0.14
C ASP A 62 -12.73 -3.45 -0.87
N PHE A 63 -11.81 -2.56 -0.45
CA PHE A 63 -10.76 -2.02 -1.32
C PHE A 63 -11.31 -1.30 -2.57
N GLY A 64 -12.52 -0.70 -2.47
CA GLY A 64 -13.17 -0.04 -3.59
C GLY A 64 -13.51 -0.99 -4.74
N GLY A 65 -13.71 -2.27 -4.47
CA GLY A 65 -13.98 -3.30 -5.48
C GLY A 65 -12.76 -3.73 -6.30
N ALA A 66 -11.54 -3.31 -5.93
CA ALA A 66 -10.32 -3.71 -6.63
C ALA A 66 -10.18 -5.25 -6.67
N PRO A 67 -10.04 -5.89 -7.84
CA PRO A 67 -10.02 -7.35 -7.95
C PRO A 67 -8.73 -8.01 -7.45
N VAL A 68 -7.66 -7.23 -7.34
CA VAL A 68 -6.33 -7.70 -6.92
C VAL A 68 -5.81 -6.81 -5.81
N VAL A 69 -5.11 -7.40 -4.85
CA VAL A 69 -4.33 -6.68 -3.84
C VAL A 69 -2.90 -7.17 -3.90
N LEU A 70 -1.96 -6.23 -4.04
CA LEU A 70 -0.54 -6.51 -3.86
C LEU A 70 -0.23 -6.30 -2.38
N VAL A 71 0.35 -7.30 -1.73
CA VAL A 71 0.76 -7.21 -0.34
C VAL A 71 2.28 -7.27 -0.29
N PHE A 72 2.87 -6.20 0.21
CA PHE A 72 4.32 -6.02 0.26
C PHE A 72 4.85 -6.30 1.64
N TYR A 73 5.82 -7.17 1.70
CA TYR A 73 6.61 -7.50 2.88
C TYR A 73 8.09 -7.28 2.64
N THR A 74 8.86 -7.23 3.71
CA THR A 74 10.32 -7.31 3.68
C THR A 74 10.84 -8.44 4.56
N GLU A 75 11.92 -9.09 4.12
CA GLU A 75 12.73 -9.92 4.98
C GLU A 75 13.56 -9.03 5.92
N LYS A 76 13.76 -9.49 7.14
CA LYS A 76 14.63 -8.81 8.11
C LYS A 76 16.08 -8.97 7.70
N THR A 77 16.80 -7.87 7.60
CA THR A 77 18.22 -7.87 7.28
C THR A 77 19.06 -7.31 8.41
N ALA A 78 20.37 -7.54 8.34
CA ALA A 78 21.32 -6.95 9.30
C ALA A 78 21.45 -5.41 9.17
N ASP A 79 20.91 -4.81 8.11
CA ASP A 79 20.87 -3.36 7.91
C ASP A 79 19.78 -2.69 8.75
N GLY A 80 18.87 -3.48 9.31
CA GLY A 80 17.84 -3.08 10.26
C GLY A 80 16.52 -2.65 9.61
N PRO A 81 15.45 -2.57 10.41
CA PRO A 81 14.08 -2.41 9.93
C PRO A 81 13.85 -1.10 9.17
N PHE A 82 14.61 -0.05 9.45
CA PHE A 82 14.51 1.22 8.74
C PHE A 82 14.93 1.10 7.28
N VAL A 83 16.06 0.43 7.00
CA VAL A 83 16.57 0.20 5.64
C VAL A 83 15.68 -0.81 4.90
N ASP A 84 15.20 -1.84 5.60
CA ASP A 84 14.30 -2.85 5.05
C ASP A 84 12.98 -2.21 4.60
N LEU A 85 12.38 -1.37 5.44
CA LEU A 85 11.15 -0.64 5.12
C LEU A 85 11.33 0.28 3.90
N GLN A 86 12.45 1.01 3.81
CA GLN A 86 12.73 1.88 2.65
C GLN A 86 12.85 1.07 1.35
N SER A 87 13.50 -0.09 1.40
CA SER A 87 13.61 -1.00 0.26
C SER A 87 12.24 -1.49 -0.19
N GLY A 88 11.38 -1.90 0.76
CA GLY A 88 10.00 -2.30 0.49
C GLY A 88 9.17 -1.15 -0.07
N ALA A 89 9.30 0.06 0.49
CA ALA A 89 8.59 1.25 0.02
C ALA A 89 8.96 1.63 -1.42
N ALA A 90 10.23 1.47 -1.81
CA ALA A 90 10.67 1.67 -3.19
C ALA A 90 9.97 0.70 -4.15
N ALA A 91 9.82 -0.58 -3.77
CA ALA A 91 9.12 -1.56 -4.57
C ALA A 91 7.62 -1.24 -4.71
N VAL A 92 6.98 -0.75 -3.64
CA VAL A 92 5.58 -0.28 -3.70
C VAL A 92 5.44 0.87 -4.69
N GLN A 93 6.32 1.88 -4.63
CA GLN A 93 6.26 3.02 -5.53
C GLN A 93 6.46 2.63 -6.99
N ASN A 94 7.41 1.73 -7.28
CA ASN A 94 7.61 1.22 -8.63
C ASN A 94 6.38 0.48 -9.15
N ALA A 95 5.71 -0.32 -8.30
CA ALA A 95 4.46 -0.99 -8.69
C ALA A 95 3.36 0.01 -9.05
N LEU A 96 3.19 1.07 -8.24
CA LEU A 96 2.19 2.11 -8.49
C LEU A 96 2.45 2.86 -9.80
N LEU A 97 3.70 3.22 -10.07
CA LEU A 97 4.07 3.87 -11.33
C LEU A 97 3.80 2.97 -12.54
N ALA A 98 4.09 1.68 -12.43
CA ALA A 98 3.87 0.71 -13.49
C ALA A 98 2.37 0.44 -13.76
N CYS A 99 1.47 0.74 -12.84
CA CYS A 99 0.03 0.65 -13.07
C CYS A 99 -0.44 1.68 -14.11
N VAL A 100 0.17 2.85 -14.18
CA VAL A 100 -0.30 3.98 -15.00
C VAL A 100 -0.35 3.65 -16.50
N PRO A 101 0.73 3.18 -17.14
CA PRO A 101 0.71 2.85 -18.56
C PRO A 101 -0.23 1.68 -18.91
N GLU A 102 -0.58 0.85 -17.91
CA GLU A 102 -1.52 -0.28 -18.09
C GLU A 102 -2.99 0.13 -17.88
N GLY A 103 -3.27 1.43 -17.68
CA GLY A 103 -4.62 1.92 -17.37
C GLY A 103 -5.15 1.45 -16.02
N LEU A 104 -4.27 0.99 -15.13
CA LEU A 104 -4.59 0.57 -13.77
C LEU A 104 -4.35 1.72 -12.78
N GLN A 105 -5.03 1.65 -11.66
CA GLN A 105 -4.75 2.49 -10.49
C GLN A 105 -4.55 1.62 -9.25
N GLY A 106 -3.74 2.11 -8.34
CA GLY A 106 -3.52 1.49 -7.03
C GLY A 106 -3.57 2.53 -5.92
N CYS A 107 -3.90 2.08 -4.72
CA CYS A 107 -3.89 2.90 -3.52
C CYS A 107 -2.92 2.31 -2.49
N TRP A 108 -1.91 3.07 -2.09
CA TRP A 108 -1.00 2.65 -1.02
C TRP A 108 -1.68 2.75 0.34
N MET A 109 -1.91 1.62 0.99
CA MET A 109 -2.53 1.53 2.31
C MET A 109 -1.53 1.03 3.36
N THR A 110 -1.32 1.81 4.41
CA THR A 110 -0.52 1.43 5.58
C THR A 110 -1.37 1.14 6.82
N ALA A 111 -2.61 1.62 6.86
CA ALA A 111 -3.52 1.38 7.99
C ALA A 111 -3.70 -0.11 8.33
N PRO A 112 -3.79 -1.03 7.35
CA PRO A 112 -3.93 -2.46 7.61
C PRO A 112 -2.70 -3.11 8.27
N VAL A 113 -1.52 -2.46 8.25
CA VAL A 113 -0.31 -2.95 8.94
C VAL A 113 -0.56 -3.20 10.44
N ARG A 114 -1.52 -2.49 11.03
CA ARG A 114 -1.98 -2.74 12.40
C ARG A 114 -2.48 -4.18 12.64
N PHE A 115 -2.92 -4.84 11.60
CA PHE A 115 -3.39 -6.23 11.62
C PHE A 115 -2.43 -7.19 10.92
N GLU A 116 -1.13 -6.83 10.89
CA GLU A 116 -0.08 -7.60 10.25
C GLU A 116 -0.11 -9.09 10.61
N SER A 117 -0.25 -9.42 11.89
CA SER A 117 -0.23 -10.81 12.35
C SER A 117 -1.32 -11.66 11.70
N GLU A 118 -2.54 -11.12 11.55
CA GLU A 118 -3.65 -11.84 10.93
C GLU A 118 -3.46 -11.96 9.42
N ILE A 119 -3.00 -10.90 8.75
CA ILE A 119 -2.71 -10.91 7.31
C ILE A 119 -1.57 -11.89 7.00
N THR A 120 -0.55 -11.90 7.85
CA THR A 120 0.59 -12.81 7.76
C THR A 120 0.16 -14.28 7.87
N VAL A 121 -0.76 -14.61 8.77
CA VAL A 121 -1.34 -15.97 8.88
C VAL A 121 -2.08 -16.36 7.60
N VAL A 122 -2.90 -15.46 7.06
CA VAL A 122 -3.67 -15.72 5.82
C VAL A 122 -2.77 -16.00 4.63
N LEU A 123 -1.60 -15.34 4.57
CA LEU A 123 -0.66 -15.45 3.45
C LEU A 123 0.47 -16.46 3.67
N GLY A 124 0.61 -17.02 4.87
CA GLY A 124 1.75 -17.87 5.21
C GLY A 124 3.08 -17.10 5.20
N ALA A 125 3.07 -15.81 5.55
CA ALA A 125 4.22 -14.90 5.44
C ALA A 125 4.99 -14.73 6.75
N GLN A 126 5.08 -15.80 7.59
CA GLN A 126 5.74 -15.77 8.89
C GLN A 126 7.22 -15.38 8.74
N GLY A 127 7.68 -14.51 9.66
CA GLY A 127 9.07 -14.03 9.66
C GLY A 127 9.33 -12.83 8.74
N LEU A 128 8.32 -12.38 7.99
CA LEU A 128 8.38 -11.17 7.18
C LEU A 128 7.72 -10.00 7.92
N ASP A 129 8.15 -8.77 7.62
CA ASP A 129 7.54 -7.54 8.12
C ASP A 129 6.66 -6.90 7.03
N LEU A 130 5.40 -6.64 7.36
CA LEU A 130 4.41 -6.06 6.44
C LEU A 130 4.69 -4.57 6.18
N VAL A 131 4.87 -4.22 4.91
CA VAL A 131 5.13 -2.84 4.47
C VAL A 131 3.84 -2.11 4.11
N ALA A 132 3.04 -2.69 3.22
CA ALA A 132 1.83 -2.05 2.71
C ALA A 132 0.92 -3.05 1.98
N LEU A 133 -0.34 -2.66 1.84
CA LEU A 133 -1.28 -3.24 0.90
C LEU A 133 -1.55 -2.25 -0.24
N VAL A 134 -1.64 -2.76 -1.46
CA VAL A 134 -1.97 -1.95 -2.64
C VAL A 134 -3.09 -2.64 -3.41
N PRO A 135 -4.36 -2.29 -3.14
CA PRO A 135 -5.45 -2.66 -4.03
C PRO A 135 -5.21 -2.09 -5.43
N VAL A 136 -5.42 -2.91 -6.47
CA VAL A 136 -5.18 -2.55 -7.87
C VAL A 136 -6.36 -2.96 -8.74
N GLY A 137 -6.78 -2.05 -9.62
CA GLY A 137 -7.86 -2.29 -10.58
C GLY A 137 -7.97 -1.18 -11.61
N HIS A 138 -8.86 -1.37 -12.59
CA HIS A 138 -9.23 -0.31 -13.51
C HIS A 138 -10.14 0.69 -12.81
N PRO A 139 -9.83 2.00 -12.85
CA PRO A 139 -10.67 3.00 -12.19
C PRO A 139 -12.00 3.17 -12.93
N ALA A 140 -13.12 3.20 -12.18
CA ALA A 140 -14.42 3.51 -12.75
C ALA A 140 -14.54 4.98 -13.22
N LYS A 141 -13.73 5.86 -12.63
CA LYS A 141 -13.61 7.29 -12.98
C LYS A 141 -12.22 7.79 -12.63
N ALA A 142 -11.80 8.87 -13.29
CA ALA A 142 -10.54 9.53 -12.95
C ALA A 142 -10.51 9.97 -11.47
N ALA A 143 -9.43 9.65 -10.80
CA ALA A 143 -9.21 10.16 -9.45
C ALA A 143 -8.93 11.66 -9.49
N PRO A 144 -9.43 12.45 -8.50
CA PRO A 144 -9.07 13.85 -8.40
C PRO A 144 -7.57 13.99 -8.19
N THR A 145 -6.95 14.95 -8.89
CA THR A 145 -5.53 15.25 -8.70
C THR A 145 -5.38 16.24 -7.53
N PRO A 146 -4.86 15.83 -6.38
CA PRO A 146 -4.64 16.75 -5.28
C PRO A 146 -3.51 17.74 -5.62
N PRO A 147 -3.60 19.00 -5.14
CA PRO A 147 -2.58 20.01 -5.37
C PRO A 147 -1.24 19.57 -4.76
N ARG A 148 -0.15 19.95 -5.40
CA ARG A 148 1.19 19.75 -4.87
C ARG A 148 1.63 21.01 -4.13
N ARG A 149 2.31 20.82 -3.00
CA ARG A 149 2.89 21.93 -2.25
C ARG A 149 4.16 22.39 -2.97
N GLU A 150 4.25 23.70 -3.19
CA GLU A 150 5.44 24.34 -3.75
C GLU A 150 6.61 24.37 -2.75
N GLY A 151 7.82 24.70 -3.22
CA GLY A 151 8.99 24.88 -2.37
C GLY A 151 9.50 23.58 -1.71
N ARG A 152 9.22 22.41 -2.32
CA ARG A 152 9.69 21.12 -1.79
C ARG A 152 11.00 20.63 -2.40
N VAL A 153 11.52 21.38 -3.37
CA VAL A 153 12.84 21.14 -3.98
C VAL A 153 13.69 22.38 -3.75
N THR A 154 14.87 22.18 -3.21
CA THR A 154 15.87 23.23 -3.02
C THR A 154 17.08 22.90 -3.89
N TRP A 155 17.45 23.83 -4.74
CA TRP A 155 18.63 23.72 -5.59
C TRP A 155 19.84 24.30 -4.82
N VAL A 156 20.90 23.52 -4.68
CA VAL A 156 22.12 23.94 -3.97
C VAL A 156 23.31 23.79 -4.90
N GLY A 157 24.11 24.84 -5.03
CA GLY A 157 25.31 24.85 -5.90
C GLY A 157 25.02 25.10 -7.39
N PHE A 158 23.85 25.69 -7.72
CA PHE A 158 23.42 26.09 -9.08
C PHE A 158 23.41 27.59 -9.22
#